data_6507cc9084f7e2123c0c9a9e13e14e66
#
_entry.id   6507cc9084f7e2123c0c9a9e13e14e66
#
_cell.length_a   1.000
_cell.length_b   1.000
_cell.length_c   1.000
_cell.angle_alpha   90.00
_cell.angle_beta   90.00
_cell.angle_gamma   90.00
#
_symmetry.space_group_name_H-M   'P 1'
#
loop_
_entity.id
_entity.type
_entity.pdbx_description
1 polymer ?
#
loop_
_entity_poly.entity_id
_entity_poly.type
_entity_poly.pdbx_seq_one_letter_code
_entity_poly.pdbx_strand_id
1 'polypeptide(L)'
;MERPDLYVLARFLDTLYESGEPMKKTNIQMRVGLNYPRFTEYFEWMAAHGFMQKGDEDGAEVYSLSPQGVEAYHRLVSWIRDTMKGMKI
;
A
#
# COMPACT_ATOMS: atom_id res chain seq x y z
N MET A 1 -15.64 -3.90 3.50
CA MET A 1 -14.57 -4.80 3.98
C MET A 1 -14.38 -4.60 5.47
N GLU A 2 -14.66 -5.61 6.24
CA GLU A 2 -14.61 -5.50 7.70
C GLU A 2 -13.17 -5.54 8.22
N ARG A 3 -12.37 -6.42 7.65
CA ARG A 3 -11.02 -6.63 8.14
C ARG A 3 -10.09 -6.92 6.97
N PRO A 4 -9.09 -6.08 6.72
CA PRO A 4 -8.16 -6.35 5.63
C PRO A 4 -7.26 -7.55 5.94
N ASP A 5 -6.88 -8.26 4.90
CA ASP A 5 -5.84 -9.27 4.99
C ASP A 5 -4.52 -8.54 5.18
N LEU A 6 -3.82 -8.84 6.26
CA LEU A 6 -2.59 -8.12 6.60
C LEU A 6 -1.47 -8.32 5.58
N TYR A 7 -1.41 -9.49 4.94
CA TYR A 7 -0.42 -9.73 3.88
C TYR A 7 -0.70 -8.89 2.65
N VAL A 8 -1.97 -8.79 2.27
CA VAL A 8 -2.35 -7.96 1.13
C VAL A 8 -2.09 -6.49 1.44
N LEU A 9 -2.43 -6.06 2.65
CA LEU A 9 -2.18 -4.70 3.09
C LEU A 9 -0.69 -4.39 3.10
N ALA A 10 0.12 -5.30 3.62
CA ALA A 10 1.57 -5.14 3.64
C ALA A 10 2.14 -5.03 2.23
N ARG A 11 1.65 -5.85 1.30
CA ARG A 11 2.08 -5.80 -0.10
C ARG A 11 1.71 -4.47 -0.74
N PHE A 12 0.52 -3.96 -0.43
CA PHE A 12 0.06 -2.67 -0.94
C PHE A 12 0.97 -1.54 -0.44
N LEU A 13 1.22 -1.52 0.87
CA LEU A 13 2.11 -0.52 1.48
C LEU A 13 3.53 -0.61 0.92
N ASP A 14 4.04 -1.83 0.79
CA ASP A 14 5.38 -2.07 0.29
C ASP A 14 5.53 -1.59 -1.16
N THR A 15 4.52 -1.85 -1.98
CA THR A 15 4.52 -1.41 -3.38
C THR A 15 4.66 0.11 -3.47
N LEU A 16 3.88 0.83 -2.69
CA LEU A 16 3.94 2.30 -2.70
C LEU A 16 5.25 2.82 -2.11
N TYR A 17 5.74 2.18 -1.07
CA TYR A 17 6.98 2.60 -0.43
C TYR A 17 8.19 2.38 -1.34
N GLU A 18 8.27 1.21 -1.96
CA GLU A 18 9.41 0.85 -2.82
C GLU A 18 9.41 1.62 -4.13
N SER A 19 8.28 2.15 -4.55
CA SER A 19 8.19 2.92 -5.79
C SER A 19 9.10 4.14 -5.78
N GLY A 20 9.25 4.81 -4.65
CA GLY A 20 10.06 6.01 -4.54
C GLY A 20 9.47 7.22 -5.23
N GLU A 21 8.37 7.08 -5.95
CA GLU A 21 7.69 8.17 -6.62
C GLU A 21 6.20 7.89 -6.70
N PRO A 22 5.37 8.92 -6.89
CA PRO A 22 3.92 8.68 -7.02
C PRO A 22 3.59 7.81 -8.22
N MET A 23 2.55 7.00 -8.08
CA MET A 23 2.12 6.05 -9.10
C MET A 23 0.68 6.26 -9.51
N LYS A 24 0.39 5.97 -10.77
CA LYS A 24 -0.99 5.93 -11.25
C LYS A 24 -1.70 4.71 -10.68
N LYS A 25 -3.00 4.83 -10.47
CA LYS A 25 -3.82 3.77 -9.89
C LYS A 25 -3.67 2.43 -10.62
N THR A 26 -3.66 2.45 -11.95
CA THR A 26 -3.51 1.22 -12.75
C THR A 26 -2.17 0.54 -12.50
N ASN A 27 -1.11 1.33 -12.36
CA ASN A 27 0.22 0.78 -12.09
C ASN A 27 0.28 0.15 -10.70
N ILE A 28 -0.37 0.76 -9.73
CA ILE A 28 -0.45 0.20 -8.38
C ILE A 28 -1.17 -1.14 -8.43
N GLN A 29 -2.30 -1.20 -9.13
CA GLN A 29 -3.07 -2.43 -9.25
C GLN A 29 -2.24 -3.56 -9.85
N MET A 30 -1.52 -3.27 -10.93
CA MET A 30 -0.68 -4.26 -11.60
C MET A 30 0.41 -4.79 -10.68
N ARG A 31 1.07 -3.91 -9.95
CA ARG A 31 2.15 -4.31 -9.06
C ARG A 31 1.68 -5.08 -7.84
N VAL A 32 0.55 -4.67 -7.28
CA VAL A 32 -0.03 -5.37 -6.12
C VAL A 32 -0.59 -6.73 -6.54
N GLY A 33 -1.02 -6.87 -7.79
CA GLY A 33 -1.46 -8.15 -8.33
C GLY A 33 -2.83 -8.58 -7.86
N LEU A 34 -3.73 -7.63 -7.61
CA LEU A 34 -5.09 -7.93 -7.21
C LEU A 34 -6.05 -7.74 -8.39
N ASN A 35 -7.15 -8.51 -8.40
CA ASN A 35 -8.22 -8.24 -9.35
C ASN A 35 -8.87 -6.90 -9.00
N TYR A 36 -9.61 -6.33 -9.94
CA TYR A 36 -10.12 -4.98 -9.79
C TYR A 36 -11.03 -4.77 -8.57
N PRO A 37 -12.02 -5.63 -8.30
CA PRO A 37 -12.88 -5.44 -7.13
C PRO A 37 -12.11 -5.47 -5.82
N ARG A 38 -11.18 -6.42 -5.67
CA ARG A 38 -10.40 -6.55 -4.46
C ARG A 38 -9.41 -5.40 -4.31
N PHE A 39 -8.80 -4.99 -5.42
CA PHE A 39 -7.91 -3.83 -5.42
C PHE A 39 -8.66 -2.58 -4.96
N THR A 40 -9.85 -2.35 -5.49
CA THR A 40 -10.66 -1.17 -5.15
C THR A 40 -10.98 -1.14 -3.66
N GLU A 41 -11.34 -2.29 -3.07
CA GLU A 41 -11.61 -2.35 -1.63
C GLU A 41 -10.40 -1.89 -0.80
N TYR A 42 -9.22 -2.40 -1.12
CA TYR A 42 -8.01 -2.04 -0.39
C TYR A 42 -7.60 -0.60 -0.66
N PHE A 43 -7.74 -0.15 -1.89
CA PHE A 43 -7.42 1.23 -2.27
C PHE A 43 -8.30 2.21 -1.48
N GLU A 44 -9.59 1.96 -1.44
CA GLU A 44 -10.52 2.80 -0.69
C GLU A 44 -10.27 2.75 0.81
N TRP A 45 -9.94 1.57 1.32
CA TRP A 45 -9.62 1.41 2.73
C TRP A 45 -8.37 2.23 3.09
N MET A 46 -7.33 2.15 2.26
CA MET A 46 -6.11 2.92 2.45
C MET A 46 -6.37 4.42 2.42
N ALA A 47 -7.20 4.86 1.48
CA ALA A 47 -7.56 6.27 1.37
C ALA A 47 -8.37 6.74 2.57
N ALA A 48 -9.33 5.93 3.01
CA ALA A 48 -10.18 6.27 4.15
C ALA A 48 -9.39 6.38 5.45
N HIS A 49 -8.31 5.64 5.58
CA HIS A 49 -7.45 5.69 6.77
C HIS A 49 -6.35 6.75 6.66
N GLY A 50 -6.34 7.51 5.59
CA GLY A 50 -5.35 8.57 5.42
C GLY A 50 -3.94 8.07 5.14
N PHE A 51 -3.80 6.87 4.60
CA PHE A 51 -2.50 6.27 4.32
C PHE A 51 -1.92 6.68 2.98
N MET A 52 -2.74 7.26 2.11
CA MET A 52 -2.30 7.72 0.80
C MET A 52 -2.59 9.20 0.62
N GLN A 53 -1.76 9.83 -0.18
CA GLN A 53 -2.00 11.19 -0.63
C GLN A 53 -2.07 11.19 -2.15
N LYS A 54 -2.91 12.07 -2.67
CA LYS A 54 -3.15 12.20 -4.10
C LYS A 54 -2.39 13.41 -4.64
N GLY A 55 -1.81 13.24 -5.80
CA GLY A 55 -1.17 14.33 -6.52
C GLY A 55 -1.63 14.37 -7.96
N ASP A 56 -1.12 15.30 -8.71
CA ASP A 56 -1.42 15.45 -10.11
C ASP A 56 -0.09 15.52 -10.86
N GLU A 57 0.04 14.71 -11.91
CA GLU A 57 1.22 14.67 -12.73
C GLU A 57 0.77 14.72 -14.19
N ASP A 58 0.97 15.86 -14.82
CA ASP A 58 0.57 16.08 -16.21
C ASP A 58 -0.91 15.78 -16.47
N GLY A 59 -1.78 16.18 -15.54
CA GLY A 59 -3.21 15.99 -15.66
C GLY A 59 -3.71 14.61 -15.21
N ALA A 60 -2.82 13.71 -14.82
CA ALA A 60 -3.20 12.39 -14.33
C ALA A 60 -3.09 12.34 -12.82
N GLU A 61 -4.05 11.67 -12.18
CA GLU A 61 -4.00 11.45 -10.73
C GLU A 61 -2.93 10.41 -10.40
N VAL A 62 -2.09 10.75 -9.43
CA VAL A 62 -1.07 9.84 -8.93
C VAL A 62 -1.18 9.75 -7.42
N TYR A 63 -0.66 8.66 -6.87
CA TYR A 63 -0.81 8.35 -5.44
C TYR A 63 0.52 7.94 -4.85
N SER A 64 0.72 8.33 -3.60
CA SER A 64 1.90 7.94 -2.83
C SER A 64 1.47 7.78 -1.39
N LEU A 65 2.34 7.21 -0.56
CA LEU A 65 2.04 7.11 0.87
C LEU A 65 2.08 8.49 1.51
N SER A 66 1.09 8.77 2.35
CA SER A 66 1.12 9.93 3.22
C SER A 66 2.14 9.68 4.35
N PRO A 67 2.44 10.69 5.19
CA PRO A 67 3.26 10.43 6.38
C PRO A 67 2.71 9.33 7.27
N GLN A 68 1.36 9.26 7.42
CA GLN A 68 0.72 8.20 8.17
C GLN A 68 0.89 6.85 7.48
N GLY A 69 0.88 6.84 6.14
CA GLY A 69 1.10 5.62 5.38
C GLY A 69 2.52 5.10 5.52
N VAL A 70 3.49 5.99 5.53
CA VAL A 70 4.89 5.62 5.76
C VAL A 70 5.06 5.01 7.15
N GLU A 71 4.42 5.61 8.15
CA GLU A 71 4.48 5.08 9.51
C GLU A 71 3.82 3.70 9.59
N ALA A 72 2.66 3.54 8.94
CA ALA A 72 1.99 2.24 8.88
C ALA A 72 2.87 1.20 8.20
N TYR A 73 3.55 1.59 7.12
CA TYR A 73 4.49 0.72 6.44
C TYR A 73 5.57 0.22 7.40
N HIS A 74 6.20 1.14 8.11
CA HIS A 74 7.28 0.76 9.04
C HIS A 74 6.78 -0.15 10.14
N ARG A 75 5.61 0.14 10.70
CA ARG A 75 5.05 -0.69 11.76
C ARG A 75 4.69 -2.10 11.30
N LEU A 76 4.00 -2.19 10.16
CA LEU A 76 3.49 -3.49 9.69
C LEU A 76 4.56 -4.28 8.96
N VAL A 77 5.17 -3.69 7.94
CA VAL A 77 6.10 -4.42 7.06
C VAL A 77 7.39 -4.73 7.80
N SER A 78 7.92 -3.78 8.54
CA SER A 78 9.13 -4.02 9.32
C SER A 78 8.90 -5.07 10.39
N TRP A 79 7.73 -5.02 11.06
CA TRP A 79 7.37 -6.02 12.05
C TRP A 79 7.32 -7.42 11.46
N ILE A 80 6.69 -7.55 10.28
CA ILE A 80 6.62 -8.84 9.59
C ILE A 80 8.01 -9.34 9.25
N ARG A 81 8.85 -8.50 8.66
CA ARG A 81 10.22 -8.88 8.30
C ARG A 81 11.03 -9.33 9.51
N ASP A 82 10.98 -8.54 10.58
CA ASP A 82 11.75 -8.84 11.78
C ASP A 82 11.25 -10.11 12.46
N THR A 83 9.93 -10.29 12.50
CA THR A 83 9.34 -11.48 13.11
C THR A 83 9.70 -12.74 12.34
N MET A 84 9.58 -12.69 11.01
CA MET A 84 9.92 -13.85 10.17
C MET A 84 11.41 -14.15 10.21
N LYS A 85 12.23 -13.12 10.25
CA LYS A 85 13.67 -13.27 10.34
C LYS A 85 14.09 -13.97 11.63
N GLY A 86 13.39 -13.67 12.73
CA GLY A 86 13.66 -14.27 14.02
C GLY A 86 13.15 -15.68 14.17
N MET A 87 12.25 -16.12 13.30
CA MET A 87 11.59 -17.41 13.44
C MET A 87 12.37 -18.60 12.92
N LYS A 88 13.44 -18.41 12.22
CA LYS A 88 14.27 -19.51 11.68
C LYS A 88 13.45 -20.67 11.13
N ILE A 89 12.82 -20.41 10.04
CA ILE A 89 12.05 -21.50 9.38
C ILE A 89 12.96 -22.27 8.46
#